data_a595855cabdd6b595ba724bf5189f6a0
#
_entry.id   a595855cabdd6b595ba724bf5189f6a0
#
_cell.length_a   1.000
_cell.length_b   1.000
_cell.length_c   1.000
_cell.angle_alpha   90.00
_cell.angle_beta   90.00
_cell.angle_gamma   90.00
#
_symmetry.space_group_name_H-M   'P 1'
#
loop_
_entity.id
_entity.type
_entity.pdbx_description
1 polymer ?
#
loop_
_entity_poly.entity_id
_entity_poly.type
_entity_poly.pdbx_seq_one_letter_code
_entity_poly.pdbx_strand_id
1 'polypeptide(L)'
;MKMSQMFKTTLAAAMIMALAVTAGCGGGGDKKSAGSEKVTLKLAHNLPTAHPLAQGMEAFNKKLTEKSNGTITLNIYPSGQLFNDKSMNDAIMSGGIDMGLNSTAMWSTVIPAMEVFDVPFLFPSYEKVDHAIDGGLGDKLAGELKKKGVRPVIWADYGFVQFANSKKEITKPEDFAGLKLRGYGELPSETIKALGASPVTMGSGEVYMAIQRGVVDGQTSGTTAMYDRKMFEVTKYLTITNHAYPEFILAMNEKSFQKLTPEQQKIVTDAANEVRDELRKNAKAEDMAALETVSYTHLRAHETAANL
;
A
#
# COMPACT_ATOMS: atom_id res chain seq x y z
N MET A 1 0.07 29.15 -65.90
CA MET A 1 1.16 28.79 -66.80
C MET A 1 1.74 27.49 -66.31
N LYS A 2 1.32 26.37 -66.87
CA LYS A 2 2.08 25.48 -67.78
C LYS A 2 3.40 25.02 -67.12
N MET A 3 3.72 23.80 -66.88
CA MET A 3 3.71 22.54 -67.63
C MET A 3 4.46 21.55 -66.71
N SER A 4 4.35 20.29 -66.63
CA SER A 4 4.08 19.19 -67.53
C SER A 4 4.47 17.96 -66.66
N GLN A 5 3.65 17.04 -66.37
CA GLN A 5 3.45 15.74 -67.02
C GLN A 5 4.72 14.99 -67.49
N MET A 6 4.70 13.71 -67.14
CA MET A 6 5.37 12.60 -67.81
C MET A 6 6.68 12.11 -67.17
N PHE A 7 6.64 10.97 -66.54
CA PHE A 7 7.06 9.72 -67.14
C PHE A 7 6.41 8.52 -66.47
N LYS A 8 5.57 7.87 -67.20
CA LYS A 8 5.03 6.53 -66.97
C LYS A 8 5.94 5.50 -67.66
N THR A 9 5.77 4.28 -67.19
CA THR A 9 6.10 2.98 -67.85
C THR A 9 7.57 2.59 -67.85
N THR A 10 7.97 1.42 -67.54
CA THR A 10 7.69 0.03 -67.76
C THR A 10 8.83 -0.74 -67.12
N LEU A 11 8.73 -1.87 -66.56
CA LEU A 11 8.61 -3.17 -67.21
C LEU A 11 8.34 -4.26 -66.14
N ALA A 12 7.43 -5.07 -66.47
CA ALA A 12 7.05 -6.32 -65.81
C ALA A 12 7.97 -7.48 -66.28
N ALA A 13 7.89 -8.53 -65.47
CA ALA A 13 8.07 -9.94 -65.88
C ALA A 13 9.45 -10.60 -65.85
N ALA A 14 9.56 -11.55 -65.00
CA ALA A 14 9.97 -12.94 -65.21
C ALA A 14 9.89 -13.66 -63.83
N MET A 15 8.90 -14.41 -63.53
CA MET A 15 8.42 -15.75 -63.89
C MET A 15 9.48 -16.85 -63.71
N ILE A 16 9.20 -17.71 -62.78
CA ILE A 16 8.87 -19.14 -62.83
C ILE A 16 9.96 -20.10 -62.33
N MET A 17 9.48 -20.91 -61.35
CA MET A 17 9.73 -22.32 -61.05
C MET A 17 11.11 -22.83 -60.60
N ALA A 18 11.09 -23.37 -59.37
CA ALA A 18 11.54 -24.72 -59.16
C ALA A 18 10.85 -25.30 -57.89
N LEU A 19 9.84 -26.15 -58.10
CA LEU A 19 9.39 -27.13 -57.13
C LEU A 19 10.49 -28.19 -56.99
N ALA A 20 10.93 -28.44 -55.74
CA ALA A 20 11.56 -29.69 -55.39
C ALA A 20 10.92 -30.18 -54.09
N VAL A 21 10.08 -31.19 -54.23
CA VAL A 21 9.50 -32.03 -53.16
C VAL A 21 10.63 -32.88 -52.61
N THR A 22 10.88 -32.76 -51.28
CA THR A 22 11.44 -33.88 -50.52
C THR A 22 10.59 -34.06 -49.29
N ALA A 23 9.79 -35.14 -49.33
CA ALA A 23 9.17 -35.73 -48.18
C ALA A 23 10.28 -36.27 -47.24
N GLY A 24 10.33 -35.76 -46.03
CA GLY A 24 11.12 -36.26 -44.93
C GLY A 24 10.25 -36.31 -43.69
N CYS A 25 9.68 -37.45 -43.42
CA CYS A 25 9.11 -37.77 -42.12
C CYS A 25 10.16 -37.68 -41.05
N GLY A 26 9.94 -36.82 -40.02
CA GLY A 26 10.70 -36.79 -38.80
C GLY A 26 9.85 -36.08 -37.74
N GLY A 27 9.06 -36.88 -36.99
CA GLY A 27 8.31 -36.37 -35.83
C GLY A 27 9.25 -35.91 -34.74
N GLY A 28 9.22 -34.63 -34.48
CA GLY A 28 9.78 -33.97 -33.34
C GLY A 28 8.86 -32.80 -33.06
N GLY A 29 7.87 -33.04 -32.25
CA GLY A 29 7.04 -31.95 -31.73
C GLY A 29 7.89 -31.07 -30.82
N ASP A 30 8.54 -30.06 -31.40
CA ASP A 30 9.00 -28.90 -30.63
C ASP A 30 7.76 -28.26 -30.03
N LYS A 31 7.44 -28.68 -28.81
CA LYS A 31 6.69 -27.83 -27.90
C LYS A 31 7.54 -26.56 -27.79
N LYS A 32 7.24 -25.55 -28.61
CA LYS A 32 7.58 -24.18 -28.27
C LYS A 32 7.07 -23.98 -26.84
N SER A 33 8.00 -24.02 -25.88
CA SER A 33 7.78 -23.47 -24.58
C SER A 33 7.28 -22.04 -24.87
N ALA A 34 6.01 -21.80 -24.66
CA ALA A 34 5.45 -20.47 -24.68
C ALA A 34 6.16 -19.75 -23.54
N GLY A 35 7.25 -19.07 -23.87
CA GLY A 35 7.91 -18.16 -22.95
C GLY A 35 6.82 -17.22 -22.46
N SER A 36 6.50 -17.26 -21.18
CA SER A 36 5.48 -16.39 -20.61
C SER A 36 5.86 -14.95 -20.93
N GLU A 37 4.93 -14.22 -21.54
CA GLU A 37 5.12 -12.82 -21.89
C GLU A 37 5.58 -12.04 -20.66
N LYS A 38 6.61 -11.20 -20.81
CA LYS A 38 7.12 -10.37 -19.73
C LYS A 38 6.08 -9.34 -19.33
N VAL A 39 5.80 -9.24 -18.04
CA VAL A 39 4.84 -8.31 -17.46
C VAL A 39 5.57 -7.43 -16.46
N THR A 40 5.43 -6.11 -16.62
CA THR A 40 5.88 -5.15 -15.63
C THR A 40 4.65 -4.44 -15.04
N LEU A 41 4.39 -4.65 -13.74
CA LEU A 41 3.29 -4.05 -13.04
C LEU A 41 3.75 -2.78 -12.32
N LYS A 42 2.88 -1.80 -12.23
CA LYS A 42 3.13 -0.56 -11.49
C LYS A 42 2.55 -0.67 -10.09
N LEU A 43 3.37 -0.41 -9.08
CA LEU A 43 2.98 -0.35 -7.67
C LEU A 43 3.30 1.02 -7.10
N ALA A 44 2.34 1.65 -6.43
CA ALA A 44 2.58 2.90 -5.70
C ALA A 44 2.24 2.77 -4.22
N HIS A 45 2.93 3.57 -3.39
CA HIS A 45 2.62 3.74 -1.97
C HIS A 45 3.07 5.11 -1.45
N ASN A 46 2.49 5.55 -0.32
CA ASN A 46 2.77 6.84 0.30
C ASN A 46 3.76 6.77 1.47
N LEU A 47 4.26 5.59 1.78
CA LEU A 47 5.18 5.36 2.90
C LEU A 47 6.61 5.77 2.53
N PRO A 48 7.42 6.28 3.49
CA PRO A 48 8.86 6.45 3.31
C PRO A 48 9.53 5.14 2.92
N THR A 49 10.60 5.20 2.16
CA THR A 49 11.33 3.98 1.71
C THR A 49 11.96 3.18 2.85
N ALA A 50 12.23 3.83 3.98
CA ALA A 50 12.73 3.18 5.19
C ALA A 50 11.65 2.37 5.93
N HIS A 51 10.37 2.67 5.71
CA HIS A 51 9.26 2.02 6.41
C HIS A 51 9.23 0.51 6.10
N PRO A 52 9.04 -0.37 7.11
CA PRO A 52 9.02 -1.82 6.92
C PRO A 52 8.07 -2.30 5.82
N LEU A 53 6.87 -1.73 5.74
CA LEU A 53 5.92 -2.07 4.68
C LEU A 53 6.42 -1.66 3.28
N ALA A 54 7.17 -0.56 3.17
CA ALA A 54 7.79 -0.18 1.90
C ALA A 54 8.90 -1.17 1.51
N GLN A 55 9.72 -1.59 2.47
CA GLN A 55 10.73 -2.63 2.28
C GLN A 55 10.09 -3.97 1.94
N GLY A 56 8.92 -4.28 2.53
CA GLY A 56 8.11 -5.43 2.15
C GLY A 56 7.68 -5.43 0.67
N MET A 57 7.40 -4.25 0.10
CA MET A 57 7.08 -4.14 -1.34
C MET A 57 8.31 -4.42 -2.22
N GLU A 58 9.50 -4.01 -1.80
CA GLU A 58 10.75 -4.36 -2.48
C GLU A 58 11.03 -5.88 -2.38
N ALA A 59 10.81 -6.48 -1.20
CA ALA A 59 10.92 -7.92 -1.02
C ALA A 59 9.91 -8.68 -1.90
N PHE A 60 8.69 -8.15 -2.04
CA PHE A 60 7.67 -8.70 -2.93
C PHE A 60 8.13 -8.68 -4.40
N ASN A 61 8.68 -7.55 -4.87
CA ASN A 61 9.24 -7.44 -6.22
C ASN A 61 10.37 -8.45 -6.45
N LYS A 62 11.28 -8.60 -5.48
CA LYS A 62 12.36 -9.57 -5.53
C LYS A 62 11.82 -11.00 -5.67
N LYS A 63 10.89 -11.41 -4.80
CA LYS A 63 10.28 -12.74 -4.84
C LYS A 63 9.51 -12.99 -6.15
N LEU A 64 8.77 -11.99 -6.65
CA LEU A 64 8.10 -12.09 -7.96
C LEU A 64 9.10 -12.34 -9.08
N THR A 65 10.18 -11.55 -9.12
CA THR A 65 11.22 -11.67 -10.15
C THR A 65 11.89 -13.04 -10.10
N GLU A 66 12.27 -13.52 -8.92
CA GLU A 66 12.90 -14.83 -8.73
C GLU A 66 11.98 -15.97 -9.11
N LYS A 67 10.76 -16.00 -8.58
CA LYS A 67 9.79 -17.10 -8.84
C LYS A 67 9.31 -17.15 -10.28
N SER A 68 9.27 -16.00 -10.96
CA SER A 68 8.86 -15.90 -12.36
C SER A 68 10.01 -16.03 -13.37
N ASN A 69 11.25 -16.27 -12.91
CA ASN A 69 12.45 -16.21 -13.76
C ASN A 69 12.53 -14.89 -14.56
N GLY A 70 12.17 -13.76 -13.91
CA GLY A 70 12.21 -12.42 -14.49
C GLY A 70 11.11 -12.10 -15.48
N THR A 71 10.04 -12.89 -15.55
CA THR A 71 8.89 -12.59 -16.41
C THR A 71 7.86 -11.69 -15.75
N ILE A 72 7.89 -11.55 -14.41
CA ILE A 72 7.07 -10.57 -13.66
C ILE A 72 8.02 -9.67 -12.87
N THR A 73 7.86 -8.36 -13.03
CA THR A 73 8.61 -7.34 -12.28
C THR A 73 7.67 -6.21 -11.85
N LEU A 74 8.05 -5.45 -10.81
CA LEU A 74 7.34 -4.27 -10.38
C LEU A 74 8.15 -3.00 -10.66
N ASN A 75 7.49 -1.96 -11.15
CA ASN A 75 7.98 -0.60 -11.03
C ASN A 75 7.32 0.02 -9.79
N ILE A 76 8.12 0.23 -8.74
CA ILE A 76 7.64 0.75 -7.46
C ILE A 76 7.82 2.27 -7.40
N TYR A 77 6.76 2.99 -7.02
CA TYR A 77 6.69 4.44 -6.87
C TYR A 77 6.41 4.76 -5.39
N PRO A 78 7.45 4.98 -4.56
CA PRO A 78 7.32 5.22 -3.13
C PRO A 78 6.93 6.65 -2.79
N SER A 79 6.65 6.92 -1.50
CA SER A 79 6.53 8.26 -0.91
C SER A 79 5.53 9.19 -1.60
N GLY A 80 4.49 8.63 -2.22
CA GLY A 80 3.45 9.41 -2.90
C GLY A 80 3.87 10.02 -4.23
N GLN A 81 4.96 9.53 -4.85
CA GLN A 81 5.49 10.07 -6.12
C GLN A 81 4.48 10.03 -7.26
N LEU A 82 3.65 9.00 -7.33
CA LEU A 82 2.67 8.84 -8.41
C LEU A 82 1.25 9.18 -7.94
N PHE A 83 0.86 8.66 -6.77
CA PHE A 83 -0.42 8.92 -6.12
C PHE A 83 -0.21 9.09 -4.62
N ASN A 84 -0.90 10.06 -4.02
CA ASN A 84 -0.96 10.19 -2.56
C ASN A 84 -1.99 9.21 -1.97
N ASP A 85 -2.08 9.13 -0.65
CA ASP A 85 -3.00 8.26 0.07
C ASP A 85 -4.48 8.49 -0.30
N LYS A 86 -4.89 9.72 -0.60
CA LYS A 86 -6.28 10.06 -0.96
C LYS A 86 -6.67 9.65 -2.39
N SER A 87 -5.73 9.72 -3.34
CA SER A 87 -5.98 9.42 -4.76
C SER A 87 -5.65 7.98 -5.17
N MET A 88 -4.97 7.23 -4.29
CA MET A 88 -4.48 5.88 -4.59
C MET A 88 -5.60 4.90 -4.92
N ASN A 89 -6.66 4.87 -4.11
CA ASN A 89 -7.75 3.91 -4.28
C ASN A 89 -8.48 4.10 -5.60
N ASP A 90 -8.74 5.35 -5.99
CA ASP A 90 -9.38 5.65 -7.27
C ASP A 90 -8.49 5.24 -8.45
N ALA A 91 -7.18 5.45 -8.34
CA ALA A 91 -6.23 5.03 -9.35
C ALA A 91 -6.20 3.49 -9.52
N ILE A 92 -6.27 2.73 -8.41
CA ILE A 92 -6.35 1.26 -8.47
C ILE A 92 -7.69 0.83 -9.08
N MET A 93 -8.81 1.35 -8.61
CA MET A 93 -10.16 0.98 -9.09
C MET A 93 -10.33 1.28 -10.58
N SER A 94 -9.84 2.42 -11.05
CA SER A 94 -9.92 2.81 -12.47
C SER A 94 -8.93 2.06 -13.38
N GLY A 95 -7.91 1.41 -12.82
CA GLY A 95 -6.82 0.79 -13.57
C GLY A 95 -5.76 1.79 -14.04
N GLY A 96 -5.71 2.98 -13.46
CA GLY A 96 -4.63 3.96 -13.67
C GLY A 96 -3.28 3.46 -13.14
N ILE A 97 -3.32 2.54 -12.18
CA ILE A 97 -2.18 1.80 -11.66
C ILE A 97 -2.58 0.34 -11.41
N ASP A 98 -1.63 -0.59 -11.50
CA ASP A 98 -1.91 -2.02 -11.32
C ASP A 98 -2.07 -2.40 -9.85
N MET A 99 -1.22 -1.86 -8.98
CA MET A 99 -1.19 -2.13 -7.54
C MET A 99 -0.97 -0.85 -6.74
N GLY A 100 -1.51 -0.83 -5.53
CA GLY A 100 -1.24 0.23 -4.56
C GLY A 100 -1.33 -0.28 -3.13
N LEU A 101 -0.41 0.18 -2.29
CA LEU A 101 -0.42 -0.10 -0.86
C LEU A 101 -1.03 1.11 -0.13
N ASN A 102 -2.19 0.91 0.49
CA ASN A 102 -2.90 1.98 1.17
C ASN A 102 -3.62 1.47 2.44
N SER A 103 -3.89 2.37 3.40
CA SER A 103 -4.50 2.00 4.68
C SER A 103 -5.99 1.65 4.54
N THR A 104 -6.47 0.82 5.45
CA THR A 104 -7.90 0.50 5.61
C THR A 104 -8.73 1.76 5.84
N ALA A 105 -8.22 2.74 6.58
CA ALA A 105 -8.88 4.04 6.77
C ALA A 105 -9.09 4.80 5.45
N MET A 106 -8.19 4.69 4.49
CA MET A 106 -8.42 5.27 3.16
C MET A 106 -9.42 4.45 2.34
N TRP A 107 -9.44 3.14 2.52
CA TRP A 107 -10.44 2.27 1.88
C TRP A 107 -11.84 2.45 2.46
N SER A 108 -11.99 2.95 3.68
CA SER A 108 -13.31 3.17 4.30
C SER A 108 -14.19 4.16 3.52
N THR A 109 -13.58 5.09 2.80
CA THR A 109 -14.32 6.02 1.92
C THR A 109 -15.10 5.30 0.80
N VAL A 110 -14.69 4.09 0.45
CA VAL A 110 -15.30 3.24 -0.59
C VAL A 110 -16.07 2.07 0.04
N ILE A 111 -15.55 1.54 1.13
CA ILE A 111 -16.07 0.38 1.87
C ILE A 111 -16.08 0.73 3.36
N PRO A 112 -17.17 1.32 3.89
CA PRO A 112 -17.25 1.78 5.30
C PRO A 112 -16.84 0.71 6.32
N ALA A 113 -17.09 -0.58 6.04
CA ALA A 113 -16.69 -1.68 6.92
C ALA A 113 -15.18 -1.78 7.18
N MET A 114 -14.34 -1.13 6.37
CA MET A 114 -12.88 -1.06 6.61
C MET A 114 -12.52 -0.27 7.86
N GLU A 115 -13.42 0.58 8.38
CA GLU A 115 -13.22 1.32 9.63
C GLU A 115 -13.15 0.42 10.87
N VAL A 116 -13.50 -0.86 10.75
CA VAL A 116 -13.40 -1.82 11.87
C VAL A 116 -12.01 -1.82 12.51
N PHE A 117 -10.96 -1.58 11.74
CA PHE A 117 -9.58 -1.54 12.24
C PHE A 117 -9.25 -0.24 13.01
N ASP A 118 -10.06 0.79 12.86
CA ASP A 118 -9.91 2.08 13.53
C ASP A 118 -10.88 2.25 14.72
N VAL A 119 -11.71 1.23 15.02
CA VAL A 119 -12.57 1.24 16.21
C VAL A 119 -11.70 1.21 17.46
N PRO A 120 -11.80 2.23 18.35
CA PRO A 120 -10.92 2.32 19.49
C PRO A 120 -10.97 1.07 20.39
N PHE A 121 -9.80 0.53 20.70
CA PHE A 121 -9.56 -0.61 21.60
C PHE A 121 -10.23 -1.93 21.18
N LEU A 122 -10.72 -2.05 19.95
CA LEU A 122 -11.32 -3.30 19.45
C LEU A 122 -10.29 -4.43 19.36
N PHE A 123 -9.08 -4.12 18.92
CA PHE A 123 -8.00 -5.09 18.81
C PHE A 123 -6.93 -4.86 19.89
N PRO A 124 -6.84 -5.75 20.88
CA PRO A 124 -5.91 -5.55 22.00
C PRO A 124 -4.47 -6.03 21.72
N SER A 125 -4.23 -6.73 20.61
CA SER A 125 -2.90 -7.24 20.24
C SER A 125 -2.78 -7.52 18.75
N TYR A 126 -1.55 -7.64 18.26
CA TYR A 126 -1.20 -8.02 16.88
C TYR A 126 -1.86 -9.34 16.49
N GLU A 127 -1.73 -10.35 17.35
CA GLU A 127 -2.26 -11.69 17.11
C GLU A 127 -3.80 -11.69 16.97
N LYS A 128 -4.49 -10.74 17.63
CA LYS A 128 -5.96 -10.62 17.52
C LYS A 128 -6.39 -10.03 16.19
N VAL A 129 -5.61 -9.11 15.62
CA VAL A 129 -5.84 -8.58 14.29
C VAL A 129 -5.63 -9.67 13.25
N ASP A 130 -4.48 -10.36 13.30
CA ASP A 130 -4.18 -11.48 12.41
C ASP A 130 -5.27 -12.54 12.45
N HIS A 131 -5.67 -12.94 13.64
CA HIS A 131 -6.73 -13.93 13.82
C HIS A 131 -8.08 -13.48 13.27
N ALA A 132 -8.42 -12.19 13.39
CA ALA A 132 -9.65 -11.65 12.84
C ALA A 132 -9.63 -11.66 11.30
N ILE A 133 -8.51 -11.26 10.69
CA ILE A 133 -8.33 -11.27 9.24
C ILE A 133 -8.41 -12.71 8.73
N ASP A 134 -7.65 -13.62 9.30
CA ASP A 134 -7.61 -15.02 8.89
C ASP A 134 -8.90 -15.77 9.26
N GLY A 135 -9.63 -15.31 10.28
CA GLY A 135 -10.89 -15.87 10.76
C GLY A 135 -12.14 -15.45 9.97
N GLY A 136 -11.98 -14.85 8.80
CA GLY A 136 -13.07 -14.57 7.87
C GLY A 136 -13.47 -13.08 7.78
N LEU A 137 -12.92 -12.18 8.60
CA LEU A 137 -13.07 -10.74 8.40
C LEU A 137 -12.40 -10.33 7.09
N GLY A 138 -11.16 -10.80 6.85
CA GLY A 138 -10.42 -10.56 5.62
C GLY A 138 -11.20 -11.03 4.37
N ASP A 139 -11.81 -12.21 4.41
CA ASP A 139 -12.61 -12.73 3.29
C ASP A 139 -13.84 -11.87 2.99
N LYS A 140 -14.54 -11.42 4.04
CA LYS A 140 -15.69 -10.53 3.89
C LYS A 140 -15.29 -9.20 3.24
N LEU A 141 -14.22 -8.58 3.74
CA LEU A 141 -13.70 -7.32 3.22
C LEU A 141 -13.11 -7.47 1.81
N ALA A 142 -12.45 -8.60 1.53
CA ALA A 142 -12.00 -8.97 0.18
C ALA A 142 -13.19 -9.09 -0.79
N GLY A 143 -14.31 -9.66 -0.34
CA GLY A 143 -15.55 -9.71 -1.10
C GLY A 143 -16.10 -8.33 -1.46
N GLU A 144 -16.02 -7.36 -0.54
CA GLU A 144 -16.43 -5.97 -0.82
C GLU A 144 -15.46 -5.28 -1.80
N LEU A 145 -14.15 -5.46 -1.65
CA LEU A 145 -13.15 -4.96 -2.59
C LEU A 145 -13.37 -5.52 -4.00
N LYS A 146 -13.69 -6.81 -4.11
CA LYS A 146 -13.95 -7.46 -5.39
C LYS A 146 -15.15 -6.84 -6.13
N LYS A 147 -16.21 -6.45 -5.42
CA LYS A 147 -17.36 -5.72 -6.00
C LYS A 147 -16.95 -4.38 -6.61
N LYS A 148 -15.83 -3.80 -6.16
CA LYS A 148 -15.23 -2.56 -6.69
C LYS A 148 -14.18 -2.81 -7.76
N GLY A 149 -14.00 -4.05 -8.23
CA GLY A 149 -13.00 -4.42 -9.22
C GLY A 149 -11.56 -4.43 -8.68
N VAL A 150 -11.41 -4.67 -7.40
CA VAL A 150 -10.12 -4.68 -6.69
C VAL A 150 -9.94 -6.00 -5.96
N ARG A 151 -8.71 -6.49 -5.93
CA ARG A 151 -8.28 -7.69 -5.22
C ARG A 151 -7.28 -7.30 -4.13
N PRO A 152 -7.49 -7.65 -2.85
CA PRO A 152 -6.42 -7.59 -1.88
C PRO A 152 -5.39 -8.67 -2.20
N VAL A 153 -4.12 -8.29 -2.17
CA VAL A 153 -2.97 -9.17 -2.42
C VAL A 153 -2.25 -9.48 -1.11
N ILE A 154 -2.04 -8.46 -0.28
CA ILE A 154 -1.44 -8.58 1.06
C ILE A 154 -2.28 -7.75 2.02
N TRP A 155 -2.64 -8.33 3.18
CA TRP A 155 -3.01 -7.61 4.39
C TRP A 155 -1.72 -7.43 5.19
N ALA A 156 -1.36 -6.19 5.48
CA ALA A 156 -0.05 -5.83 6.03
C ALA A 156 -0.19 -5.01 7.31
N ASP A 157 0.37 -5.54 8.37
CA ASP A 157 0.36 -4.94 9.70
C ASP A 157 1.08 -3.59 9.72
N TYR A 158 0.33 -2.55 10.02
CA TYR A 158 0.90 -1.20 10.16
C TYR A 158 1.34 -0.91 11.61
N GLY A 159 0.80 -1.64 12.55
CA GLY A 159 1.03 -1.47 13.97
C GLY A 159 0.03 -0.53 14.66
N PHE A 160 0.16 -0.45 15.98
CA PHE A 160 -0.70 0.41 16.79
C PHE A 160 -0.46 1.89 16.55
N VAL A 161 -1.54 2.67 16.59
CA VAL A 161 -1.47 4.12 16.46
C VAL A 161 -1.43 4.81 17.82
N GLN A 162 -0.71 5.91 17.86
CA GLN A 162 -0.43 6.72 19.04
C GLN A 162 -0.80 8.17 18.76
N PHE A 163 -0.79 9.01 19.79
CA PHE A 163 -0.89 10.46 19.63
C PHE A 163 0.47 11.13 19.85
N ALA A 164 0.80 12.10 19.01
CA ALA A 164 1.95 12.98 19.21
C ALA A 164 1.55 14.44 19.01
N ASN A 165 2.04 15.35 19.89
CA ASN A 165 1.73 16.77 19.80
C ASN A 165 2.91 17.68 20.22
N SER A 166 2.86 18.94 19.84
CA SER A 166 3.89 19.95 20.12
C SER A 166 3.59 20.83 21.36
N LYS A 167 2.42 20.68 21.99
CA LYS A 167 1.91 21.67 22.95
C LYS A 167 2.03 21.25 24.41
N LYS A 168 1.50 20.06 24.74
CA LYS A 168 1.37 19.64 26.14
C LYS A 168 1.38 18.13 26.28
N GLU A 169 1.73 17.71 27.47
CA GLU A 169 1.60 16.32 27.90
C GLU A 169 0.13 15.93 28.01
N ILE A 170 -0.19 14.69 27.65
CA ILE A 170 -1.53 14.10 27.73
C ILE A 170 -1.43 12.88 28.65
N THR A 171 -2.09 12.94 29.80
CA THR A 171 -2.13 11.86 30.82
C THR A 171 -3.53 11.31 31.06
N LYS A 172 -4.56 12.03 30.58
CA LYS A 172 -5.97 11.68 30.70
C LYS A 172 -6.78 12.29 29.55
N PRO A 173 -8.00 11.80 29.29
CA PRO A 173 -8.81 12.26 28.15
C PRO A 173 -9.04 13.77 28.11
N GLU A 174 -9.24 14.41 29.28
CA GLU A 174 -9.50 15.86 29.37
C GLU A 174 -8.32 16.71 28.86
N ASP A 175 -7.11 16.15 28.84
CA ASP A 175 -5.91 16.83 28.37
C ASP A 175 -5.93 17.05 26.85
N PHE A 176 -6.77 16.34 26.10
CA PHE A 176 -6.95 16.58 24.67
C PHE A 176 -7.66 17.89 24.36
N ALA A 177 -8.41 18.45 25.33
CA ALA A 177 -9.19 19.67 25.12
C ALA A 177 -8.31 20.83 24.63
N GLY A 178 -8.78 21.51 23.58
CA GLY A 178 -8.12 22.66 22.96
C GLY A 178 -7.00 22.31 21.99
N LEU A 179 -6.63 21.04 21.83
CA LEU A 179 -5.68 20.62 20.80
C LEU A 179 -6.37 20.52 19.42
N LYS A 180 -5.62 20.84 18.38
CA LYS A 180 -5.99 20.65 16.99
C LYS A 180 -5.15 19.53 16.42
N LEU A 181 -5.73 18.35 16.20
CA LEU A 181 -5.00 17.15 15.85
C LEU A 181 -5.37 16.63 14.46
N ARG A 182 -4.37 16.15 13.73
CA ARG A 182 -4.61 15.48 12.47
C ARG A 182 -5.17 14.08 12.70
N GLY A 183 -6.33 13.79 12.06
CA GLY A 183 -6.82 12.43 11.81
C GLY A 183 -6.49 11.99 10.39
N TYR A 184 -6.40 10.68 10.17
CA TYR A 184 -6.10 10.11 8.86
C TYR A 184 -7.31 9.47 8.17
N GLY A 185 -8.50 9.56 8.75
CA GLY A 185 -9.76 9.05 8.24
C GLY A 185 -10.95 9.61 9.02
N GLU A 186 -12.14 9.12 8.74
CA GLU A 186 -13.37 9.56 9.39
C GLU A 186 -13.38 9.12 10.87
N LEU A 187 -13.33 7.82 11.13
CA LEU A 187 -13.38 7.30 12.50
C LEU A 187 -12.21 7.79 13.38
N PRO A 188 -10.94 7.84 12.91
CA PRO A 188 -9.87 8.51 13.66
C PRO A 188 -10.16 9.97 13.98
N SER A 189 -10.85 10.70 13.11
CA SER A 189 -11.26 12.09 13.38
C SER A 189 -12.38 12.18 14.40
N GLU A 190 -13.37 11.28 14.36
CA GLU A 190 -14.40 11.20 15.39
C GLU A 190 -13.84 10.79 16.76
N THR A 191 -12.82 9.92 16.78
CA THR A 191 -12.08 9.59 18.02
C THR A 191 -11.43 10.83 18.62
N ILE A 192 -10.73 11.63 17.80
CA ILE A 192 -10.13 12.91 18.25
C ILE A 192 -11.19 13.85 18.84
N LYS A 193 -12.33 13.95 18.18
CA LYS A 193 -13.44 14.80 18.61
C LYS A 193 -14.08 14.29 19.91
N ALA A 194 -14.26 12.98 20.06
CA ALA A 194 -14.77 12.36 21.28
C ALA A 194 -13.87 12.61 22.49
N LEU A 195 -12.54 12.72 22.28
CA LEU A 195 -11.56 13.10 23.29
C LEU A 195 -11.55 14.63 23.59
N GLY A 196 -12.37 15.44 22.93
CA GLY A 196 -12.48 16.88 23.15
C GLY A 196 -11.47 17.73 22.37
N ALA A 197 -10.71 17.16 21.45
CA ALA A 197 -9.84 17.86 20.53
C ALA A 197 -10.56 18.21 19.21
N SER A 198 -9.98 19.13 18.43
CA SER A 198 -10.48 19.51 17.11
C SER A 198 -9.77 18.72 16.02
N PRO A 199 -10.46 17.84 15.26
CA PRO A 199 -9.83 17.07 14.21
C PRO A 199 -9.61 17.89 12.93
N VAL A 200 -8.51 17.58 12.20
CA VAL A 200 -8.25 18.05 10.84
C VAL A 200 -7.82 16.86 10.00
N THR A 201 -8.56 16.53 8.96
CA THR A 201 -8.22 15.42 8.05
C THR A 201 -7.31 15.90 6.93
N MET A 202 -6.09 15.33 6.86
CA MET A 202 -5.14 15.62 5.80
C MET A 202 -4.29 14.39 5.43
N GLY A 203 -3.72 14.41 4.22
CA GLY A 203 -2.81 13.38 3.74
C GLY A 203 -1.54 13.28 4.59
N SER A 204 -0.99 12.08 4.69
CA SER A 204 0.17 11.82 5.55
C SER A 204 1.43 12.60 5.16
N GLY A 205 1.61 12.92 3.87
CA GLY A 205 2.73 13.74 3.38
C GLY A 205 2.67 15.22 3.79
N GLU A 206 1.51 15.72 4.23
CA GLU A 206 1.32 17.13 4.60
C GLU A 206 1.58 17.41 6.08
N VAL A 207 1.57 16.36 6.91
CA VAL A 207 1.47 16.47 8.39
C VAL A 207 2.67 17.16 9.01
N TYR A 208 3.89 16.80 8.60
CA TYR A 208 5.12 17.39 9.12
C TYR A 208 5.09 18.94 9.00
N MET A 209 4.82 19.43 7.79
CA MET A 209 4.76 20.87 7.53
C MET A 209 3.55 21.53 8.21
N ALA A 210 2.44 20.82 8.34
CA ALA A 210 1.25 21.32 9.03
C ALA A 210 1.52 21.54 10.54
N ILE A 211 2.21 20.60 11.21
CA ILE A 211 2.63 20.75 12.61
C ILE A 211 3.68 21.87 12.73
N GLN A 212 4.70 21.86 11.88
CA GLN A 212 5.78 22.85 11.90
C GLN A 212 5.24 24.29 11.77
N ARG A 213 4.22 24.48 10.93
CA ARG A 213 3.58 25.79 10.70
C ARG A 213 2.46 26.11 11.69
N GLY A 214 2.16 25.21 12.62
CA GLY A 214 1.09 25.40 13.60
C GLY A 214 -0.34 25.33 13.02
N VAL A 215 -0.51 24.73 11.83
CA VAL A 215 -1.85 24.45 11.25
C VAL A 215 -2.59 23.43 12.10
N VAL A 216 -1.86 22.43 12.61
CA VAL A 216 -2.29 21.50 13.64
C VAL A 216 -1.26 21.42 14.74
N ASP A 217 -1.67 21.03 15.95
CA ASP A 217 -0.79 20.89 17.12
C ASP A 217 -0.12 19.52 17.19
N GLY A 218 -0.66 18.52 16.47
CA GLY A 218 -0.18 17.16 16.50
C GLY A 218 -0.98 16.23 15.58
N GLN A 219 -0.83 14.93 15.82
CA GLN A 219 -1.45 13.89 15.00
C GLN A 219 -1.74 12.61 15.76
N THR A 220 -2.58 11.73 15.17
CA THR A 220 -2.55 10.30 15.42
C THR A 220 -1.93 9.57 14.22
N SER A 221 -1.08 8.58 14.47
CA SER A 221 -0.41 7.75 13.45
C SER A 221 0.28 6.53 14.09
N GLY A 222 0.72 5.57 13.28
CA GLY A 222 1.57 4.46 13.72
C GLY A 222 2.95 4.96 14.18
N THR A 223 3.51 4.27 15.16
CA THR A 223 4.80 4.63 15.78
C THR A 223 5.94 4.65 14.78
N THR A 224 6.07 3.58 14.00
CA THR A 224 7.10 3.43 12.96
C THR A 224 7.03 4.55 11.91
N ALA A 225 5.81 4.87 11.44
CA ALA A 225 5.64 5.96 10.47
C ALA A 225 5.92 7.35 11.06
N MET A 226 5.66 7.58 12.35
CA MET A 226 6.07 8.81 13.02
C MET A 226 7.58 8.95 13.06
N TYR A 227 8.28 7.87 13.36
CA TYR A 227 9.75 7.83 13.35
C TYR A 227 10.32 8.11 11.96
N ASP A 228 9.89 7.35 10.95
CA ASP A 228 10.41 7.46 9.58
C ASP A 228 10.14 8.81 8.91
N ARG A 229 9.04 9.48 9.30
CA ARG A 229 8.71 10.85 8.87
C ARG A 229 9.30 11.92 9.77
N LYS A 230 10.15 11.54 10.72
CA LYS A 230 10.83 12.46 11.65
C LYS A 230 9.88 13.38 12.42
N MET A 231 8.71 12.87 12.79
CA MET A 231 7.72 13.68 13.50
C MET A 231 8.24 14.19 14.86
N PHE A 232 9.23 13.51 15.44
CA PHE A 232 9.94 13.94 16.65
C PHE A 232 10.65 15.31 16.50
N GLU A 233 10.94 15.78 15.30
CA GLU A 233 11.51 17.11 15.08
C GLU A 233 10.47 18.22 15.27
N VAL A 234 9.17 17.94 15.11
CA VAL A 234 8.08 18.91 15.15
C VAL A 234 7.05 18.65 16.25
N THR A 235 7.17 17.52 16.98
CA THR A 235 6.36 17.20 18.17
C THR A 235 7.25 17.02 19.39
N LYS A 236 6.71 17.31 20.60
CA LYS A 236 7.46 17.21 21.86
C LYS A 236 6.96 16.08 22.76
N TYR A 237 5.71 15.70 22.61
CA TYR A 237 5.01 14.77 23.49
C TYR A 237 4.44 13.62 22.67
N LEU A 238 4.77 12.42 23.09
CA LEU A 238 4.19 11.18 22.60
C LEU A 238 3.32 10.57 23.70
N THR A 239 2.08 10.21 23.36
CA THR A 239 1.15 9.55 24.25
C THR A 239 0.86 8.16 23.72
N ILE A 240 1.28 7.13 24.45
CA ILE A 240 1.11 5.74 24.07
C ILE A 240 -0.30 5.31 24.47
N THR A 241 -1.14 5.10 23.50
CA THR A 241 -2.56 4.79 23.70
C THR A 241 -2.96 3.44 23.09
N ASN A 242 -2.27 2.98 22.06
CA ASN A 242 -2.61 1.76 21.31
C ASN A 242 -4.12 1.68 20.98
N HIS A 243 -4.69 2.84 20.64
CA HIS A 243 -6.15 2.99 20.57
C HIS A 243 -6.77 2.41 19.29
N ALA A 244 -6.00 2.21 18.22
CA ALA A 244 -6.48 1.58 17.00
C ALA A 244 -5.34 0.82 16.30
N TYR A 245 -5.70 -0.11 15.41
CA TYR A 245 -4.76 -0.93 14.66
C TYR A 245 -5.13 -0.94 13.18
N PRO A 246 -4.87 0.14 12.43
CA PRO A 246 -5.14 0.14 11.00
C PRO A 246 -4.25 -0.86 10.27
N GLU A 247 -4.84 -1.57 9.32
CA GLU A 247 -4.14 -2.40 8.36
C GLU A 247 -3.81 -1.59 7.11
N PHE A 248 -2.78 -2.04 6.40
CA PHE A 248 -2.53 -1.63 5.03
C PHE A 248 -2.87 -2.78 4.07
N ILE A 249 -3.44 -2.45 2.95
CA ILE A 249 -3.79 -3.42 1.92
C ILE A 249 -2.94 -3.14 0.69
N LEU A 250 -2.08 -4.10 0.31
CA LEU A 250 -1.61 -4.15 -1.06
C LEU A 250 -2.78 -4.63 -1.91
N ALA A 251 -3.39 -3.71 -2.61
CA ALA A 251 -4.53 -3.95 -3.47
C ALA A 251 -4.12 -3.94 -4.94
N MET A 252 -4.70 -4.81 -5.74
CA MET A 252 -4.46 -4.91 -7.18
C MET A 252 -5.75 -4.70 -7.95
N ASN A 253 -5.69 -3.97 -9.05
CA ASN A 253 -6.79 -3.90 -10.00
C ASN A 253 -7.13 -5.29 -10.53
N GLU A 254 -8.40 -5.69 -10.45
CA GLU A 254 -8.83 -7.04 -10.84
C GLU A 254 -8.57 -7.34 -12.32
N LYS A 255 -8.73 -6.34 -13.21
CA LYS A 255 -8.46 -6.51 -14.65
C LYS A 255 -6.97 -6.70 -14.91
N SER A 256 -6.09 -6.03 -14.17
CA SER A 256 -4.64 -6.23 -14.27
C SER A 256 -4.26 -7.64 -13.81
N PHE A 257 -4.88 -8.15 -12.73
CA PHE A 257 -4.66 -9.53 -12.30
C PHE A 257 -5.17 -10.57 -13.33
N GLN A 258 -6.33 -10.34 -13.92
CA GLN A 258 -6.93 -11.25 -14.91
C GLN A 258 -6.16 -11.30 -16.24
N LYS A 259 -5.32 -10.32 -16.54
CA LYS A 259 -4.41 -10.37 -17.71
C LYS A 259 -3.21 -11.29 -17.50
N LEU A 260 -2.90 -11.65 -16.27
CA LEU A 260 -1.85 -12.60 -15.95
C LEU A 260 -2.28 -14.02 -16.30
N THR A 261 -1.34 -14.84 -16.76
CA THR A 261 -1.61 -16.27 -16.95
C THR A 261 -1.90 -16.95 -15.61
N PRO A 262 -2.58 -18.12 -15.58
CA PRO A 262 -2.82 -18.83 -14.32
C PRO A 262 -1.55 -19.13 -13.52
N GLU A 263 -0.43 -19.40 -14.20
CA GLU A 263 0.87 -19.60 -13.58
C GLU A 263 1.39 -18.30 -12.94
N GLN A 264 1.30 -17.18 -13.67
CA GLN A 264 1.68 -15.86 -13.16
C GLN A 264 0.81 -15.43 -11.97
N GLN A 265 -0.50 -15.69 -12.03
CA GLN A 265 -1.41 -15.41 -10.91
C GLN A 265 -1.03 -16.21 -9.66
N LYS A 266 -0.63 -17.48 -9.84
CA LYS A 266 -0.14 -18.31 -8.74
C LYS A 266 1.15 -17.74 -8.16
N ILE A 267 2.10 -17.35 -9.00
CA ILE A 267 3.38 -16.74 -8.55
C ILE A 267 3.11 -15.46 -7.72
N VAL A 268 2.20 -14.59 -8.18
CA VAL A 268 1.81 -13.38 -7.44
C VAL A 268 1.26 -13.75 -6.07
N THR A 269 0.36 -14.75 -6.00
CA THR A 269 -0.26 -15.18 -4.75
C THR A 269 0.75 -15.81 -3.79
N ASP A 270 1.62 -16.69 -4.29
CA ASP A 270 2.64 -17.38 -3.47
C ASP A 270 3.65 -16.36 -2.89
N ALA A 271 4.15 -15.44 -3.74
CA ALA A 271 5.07 -14.38 -3.30
C ALA A 271 4.42 -13.45 -2.27
N ALA A 272 3.15 -13.12 -2.47
CA ALA A 272 2.39 -12.28 -1.54
C ALA A 272 2.22 -12.94 -0.16
N ASN A 273 1.89 -14.22 -0.13
CA ASN A 273 1.74 -14.96 1.13
C ASN A 273 3.06 -15.00 1.93
N GLU A 274 4.19 -15.25 1.25
CA GLU A 274 5.50 -15.26 1.91
C GLU A 274 5.85 -13.89 2.49
N VAL A 275 5.59 -12.81 1.75
CA VAL A 275 5.86 -11.44 2.23
C VAL A 275 4.93 -11.06 3.38
N ARG A 276 3.64 -11.41 3.31
CA ARG A 276 2.70 -11.22 4.41
C ARG A 276 3.22 -11.85 5.70
N ASP A 277 3.63 -13.11 5.61
CA ASP A 277 4.08 -13.87 6.79
C ASP A 277 5.38 -13.29 7.39
N GLU A 278 6.27 -12.76 6.54
CA GLU A 278 7.47 -12.04 6.98
C GLU A 278 7.11 -10.71 7.66
N LEU A 279 6.19 -9.92 7.10
CA LEU A 279 5.73 -8.65 7.68
C LEU A 279 5.07 -8.88 9.04
N ARG A 280 4.13 -9.81 9.15
CA ARG A 280 3.46 -10.17 10.41
C ARG A 280 4.45 -10.57 11.51
N LYS A 281 5.40 -11.43 11.16
CA LYS A 281 6.42 -11.89 12.12
C LYS A 281 7.23 -10.73 12.71
N ASN A 282 7.47 -9.69 11.94
CA ASN A 282 8.37 -8.59 12.31
C ASN A 282 7.62 -7.38 12.89
N ALA A 283 6.33 -7.19 12.57
CA ALA A 283 5.56 -5.98 12.87
C ALA A 283 5.69 -5.50 14.32
N LYS A 284 5.50 -6.40 15.29
CA LYS A 284 5.62 -6.07 16.71
C LYS A 284 7.02 -5.62 17.12
N ALA A 285 8.05 -6.31 16.63
CA ALA A 285 9.44 -5.99 16.98
C ALA A 285 9.87 -4.64 16.36
N GLU A 286 9.42 -4.36 15.16
CA GLU A 286 9.68 -3.11 14.45
C GLU A 286 9.00 -1.91 15.12
N ASP A 287 7.74 -2.09 15.53
CA ASP A 287 6.98 -1.06 16.27
C ASP A 287 7.62 -0.76 17.63
N MET A 288 8.05 -1.80 18.36
CA MET A 288 8.73 -1.64 19.65
C MET A 288 10.10 -0.95 19.49
N ALA A 289 10.87 -1.30 18.47
CA ALA A 289 12.15 -0.66 18.18
C ALA A 289 11.99 0.82 17.80
N ALA A 290 10.97 1.14 17.01
CA ALA A 290 10.62 2.53 16.69
C ALA A 290 10.20 3.30 17.93
N LEU A 291 9.38 2.72 18.80
CA LEU A 291 8.94 3.33 20.05
C LEU A 291 10.12 3.60 20.98
N GLU A 292 11.01 2.64 21.16
CA GLU A 292 12.23 2.80 21.96
C GLU A 292 13.07 3.96 21.43
N THR A 293 13.33 3.99 20.12
CA THR A 293 14.13 5.04 19.49
C THR A 293 13.49 6.42 19.64
N VAL A 294 12.19 6.54 19.42
CA VAL A 294 11.46 7.80 19.58
C VAL A 294 11.50 8.28 21.04
N SER A 295 11.36 7.37 21.99
CA SER A 295 11.40 7.68 23.43
C SER A 295 12.77 8.19 23.87
N TYR A 296 13.87 7.71 23.28
CA TYR A 296 15.22 8.22 23.58
C TYR A 296 15.53 9.56 22.91
N THR A 297 14.93 9.82 21.76
CA THR A 297 15.39 10.95 20.95
C THR A 297 14.76 12.28 21.34
N HIS A 298 13.49 12.38 21.77
CA HIS A 298 12.87 13.69 22.08
C HIS A 298 11.52 13.63 22.79
N LEU A 299 10.88 12.49 22.90
CA LEU A 299 9.52 12.40 23.41
C LEU A 299 9.50 11.67 24.77
N ARG A 300 8.91 12.29 25.78
CA ARG A 300 8.49 11.52 26.96
C ARG A 300 7.34 10.63 26.53
N ALA A 301 7.60 9.33 26.50
CA ALA A 301 6.54 8.35 26.33
C ALA A 301 5.82 8.17 27.66
N HIS A 302 4.53 8.45 27.69
CA HIS A 302 3.66 8.13 28.81
C HIS A 302 2.72 7.00 28.39
N GLU A 303 2.73 5.92 29.14
CA GLU A 303 1.72 4.89 29.00
C GLU A 303 0.43 5.35 29.68
N THR A 304 -0.56 5.70 28.87
CA THR A 304 -1.88 6.14 29.35
C THR A 304 -3.01 5.17 29.01
N ALA A 305 -2.69 4.05 28.39
CA ALA A 305 -3.69 3.05 27.96
C ALA A 305 -4.63 2.57 29.08
N ALA A 306 -4.22 2.66 30.34
CA ALA A 306 -5.06 2.29 31.49
C ALA A 306 -6.07 3.39 31.90
N ASN A 307 -5.95 4.62 31.38
CA ASN A 307 -6.72 5.79 31.81
C ASN A 307 -7.59 6.39 30.68
N LEU A 308 -7.55 5.82 29.47
CA LEU A 308 -8.37 6.17 28.32
C LEU A 308 -9.50 5.16 28.13
#